data_5ef0740045e194f19abfe761421e9e3e
#
_entry.id   5ef0740045e194f19abfe761421e9e3e
#
_cell.length_a   1.000
_cell.length_b   1.000
_cell.length_c   1.000
_cell.angle_alpha   90.00
_cell.angle_beta   90.00
_cell.angle_gamma   90.00
#
_symmetry.space_group_name_H-M   'P 1'
#
loop_
_entity.id
_entity.type
_entity.pdbx_description
1 polymer ?
#
loop_
_entity_poly.entity_id
_entity_poly.type
_entity_poly.pdbx_seq_one_letter_code
_entity_poly.pdbx_strand_id
1 'polypeptide(L)'
;MKVYYEQDADFNIIKDKKIVIIGFGSQGHAHALNLKDSGASNVVVGLREGSSSIEKAKNVGLKTQTPADAVKDADIVMFLAPDENQQEIYQTQIHDNIKTGAALAFAHGLNIHFQLITARDDLDVFMVAPKGPGHTVRGEYLKGGGVPCLLAVDKNVSGNAKEIGLAYASALGGGKSGIIETTFKEECETDLFGEQTVLCGGLMSLVRNGFETLVEAGYAPEMAYFECLHEVKLIVDLMYEGGMANMRYSISNTAEYGDYTRGPRVVPNEATKAEMKKVLSEIQDGTFTKEWMAEHKSGQIKFKQMRDQGAKHQIEEVGAKLRSMMPWIASNKLVKDI
;
A
#
# COMPACT_ATOMS: atom_id res chain seq x y z
N MET A 1 -8.24 -15.73 -14.73
CA MET A 1 -8.01 -15.16 -13.39
C MET A 1 -8.79 -15.98 -12.38
N LYS A 2 -8.17 -16.46 -11.31
CA LYS A 2 -8.81 -17.23 -10.25
C LYS A 2 -9.05 -16.31 -9.06
N VAL A 3 -10.30 -16.28 -8.59
CA VAL A 3 -10.74 -15.41 -7.49
C VAL A 3 -11.35 -16.30 -6.41
N TYR A 4 -10.99 -16.04 -5.16
CA TYR A 4 -11.47 -16.73 -3.98
C TYR A 4 -12.24 -15.76 -3.09
N TYR A 5 -13.20 -16.29 -2.31
CA TYR A 5 -14.02 -15.56 -1.37
C TYR A 5 -13.97 -16.20 0.03
N GLU A 6 -14.73 -15.68 0.99
CA GLU A 6 -14.74 -16.18 2.38
C GLU A 6 -14.96 -17.69 2.48
N GLN A 7 -15.86 -18.25 1.66
CA GLN A 7 -16.17 -19.69 1.67
C GLN A 7 -15.02 -20.58 1.16
N ASP A 8 -14.03 -20.00 0.49
CA ASP A 8 -12.85 -20.71 -0.03
C ASP A 8 -11.69 -20.72 0.97
N ALA A 9 -11.84 -20.02 2.12
CA ALA A 9 -10.81 -19.84 3.13
C ALA A 9 -11.23 -20.45 4.47
N ASP A 10 -10.40 -21.33 5.04
CA ASP A 10 -10.61 -21.86 6.38
C ASP A 10 -9.77 -21.08 7.41
N PHE A 11 -10.42 -20.19 8.15
CA PHE A 11 -9.77 -19.39 9.18
C PHE A 11 -9.15 -20.23 10.32
N ASN A 12 -9.68 -21.45 10.58
CA ASN A 12 -9.13 -22.30 11.64
C ASN A 12 -7.67 -22.68 11.41
N ILE A 13 -7.19 -22.65 10.17
CA ILE A 13 -5.79 -22.91 9.82
C ILE A 13 -4.83 -21.94 10.53
N ILE A 14 -5.26 -20.68 10.76
CA ILE A 14 -4.40 -19.64 11.36
C ILE A 14 -4.88 -19.14 12.73
N LYS A 15 -6.10 -19.51 13.17
CA LYS A 15 -6.76 -18.99 14.37
C LYS A 15 -5.90 -19.06 15.62
N ASP A 16 -5.27 -20.20 15.86
CA ASP A 16 -4.46 -20.46 17.06
C ASP A 16 -2.96 -20.39 16.81
N LYS A 17 -2.57 -19.94 15.62
CA LYS A 17 -1.18 -19.72 15.23
C LYS A 17 -0.63 -18.43 15.87
N LYS A 18 0.67 -18.46 16.22
CA LYS A 18 1.37 -17.22 16.52
C LYS A 18 1.69 -16.48 15.23
N ILE A 19 1.03 -15.33 15.04
CA ILE A 19 1.22 -14.45 13.90
C ILE A 19 2.02 -13.23 14.35
N VAL A 20 3.18 -13.03 13.74
CA VAL A 20 4.06 -11.88 14.02
C VAL A 20 3.98 -10.90 12.87
N ILE A 21 3.72 -9.65 13.19
CA ILE A 21 3.73 -8.52 12.24
C ILE A 21 5.02 -7.73 12.46
N ILE A 22 5.93 -7.75 11.50
CA ILE A 22 7.17 -6.96 11.56
C ILE A 22 6.92 -5.56 11.01
N GLY A 23 6.88 -4.58 11.90
CA GLY A 23 6.51 -3.19 11.56
C GLY A 23 5.08 -2.85 11.96
N PHE A 24 4.83 -1.56 12.29
CA PHE A 24 3.52 -1.07 12.73
C PHE A 24 3.23 0.31 12.12
N GLY A 25 3.44 0.42 10.81
CA GLY A 25 2.96 1.52 9.98
C GLY A 25 1.50 1.32 9.59
N SER A 26 1.04 1.97 8.53
CA SER A 26 -0.36 1.92 8.08
C SER A 26 -0.84 0.49 7.82
N GLN A 27 -0.06 -0.31 7.06
CA GLN A 27 -0.41 -1.72 6.80
C GLN A 27 -0.28 -2.58 8.07
N GLY A 28 0.82 -2.44 8.83
CA GLY A 28 1.03 -3.23 10.05
C GLY A 28 -0.08 -3.05 11.09
N HIS A 29 -0.55 -1.82 11.26
CA HIS A 29 -1.69 -1.50 12.10
C HIS A 29 -2.98 -2.20 11.60
N ALA A 30 -3.28 -2.09 10.29
CA ALA A 30 -4.47 -2.68 9.71
C ALA A 30 -4.46 -4.21 9.80
N HIS A 31 -3.36 -4.85 9.40
CA HIS A 31 -3.21 -6.30 9.46
C HIS A 31 -3.35 -6.83 10.89
N ALA A 32 -2.61 -6.26 11.85
CA ALA A 32 -2.65 -6.72 13.22
C ALA A 32 -4.03 -6.62 13.86
N LEU A 33 -4.75 -5.51 13.64
CA LEU A 33 -6.09 -5.33 14.20
C LEU A 33 -7.15 -6.14 13.49
N ASN A 34 -7.12 -6.24 12.16
CA ASN A 34 -8.08 -7.05 11.43
C ASN A 34 -7.96 -8.55 11.78
N LEU A 35 -6.73 -9.07 11.89
CA LEU A 35 -6.47 -10.43 12.38
C LEU A 35 -7.04 -10.66 13.79
N LYS A 36 -6.74 -9.74 14.72
CA LYS A 36 -7.25 -9.80 16.09
C LYS A 36 -8.77 -9.78 16.13
N ASP A 37 -9.40 -8.85 15.40
CA ASP A 37 -10.87 -8.73 15.37
C ASP A 37 -11.55 -9.90 14.64
N SER A 38 -10.86 -10.56 13.72
CA SER A 38 -11.29 -11.82 13.08
C SER A 38 -11.14 -13.05 13.99
N GLY A 39 -10.52 -12.90 15.16
CA GLY A 39 -10.42 -13.97 16.16
C GLY A 39 -9.08 -14.71 16.20
N ALA A 40 -8.01 -14.18 15.58
CA ALA A 40 -6.67 -14.72 15.76
C ALA A 40 -6.21 -14.53 17.22
N SER A 41 -5.89 -15.65 17.89
CA SER A 41 -5.67 -15.68 19.34
C SER A 41 -4.32 -15.10 19.78
N ASN A 42 -3.32 -15.08 18.89
CA ASN A 42 -1.94 -14.71 19.23
C ASN A 42 -1.28 -13.85 18.15
N VAL A 43 -1.63 -12.56 18.11
CA VAL A 43 -1.02 -11.57 17.23
C VAL A 43 0.01 -10.75 18.03
N VAL A 44 1.25 -10.72 17.55
CA VAL A 44 2.38 -10.02 18.17
C VAL A 44 3.00 -9.07 17.16
N VAL A 45 3.40 -7.88 17.60
CA VAL A 45 4.08 -6.90 16.74
C VAL A 45 5.58 -6.91 17.02
N GLY A 46 6.38 -7.18 16.01
CA GLY A 46 7.84 -7.13 16.04
C GLY A 46 8.34 -5.71 15.74
N LEU A 47 8.95 -5.04 16.72
CA LEU A 47 9.45 -3.67 16.60
C LEU A 47 10.85 -3.55 17.18
N ARG A 48 11.70 -2.76 16.53
CA ARG A 48 13.02 -2.42 17.08
C ARG A 48 12.89 -1.69 18.42
N GLU A 49 13.87 -1.86 19.29
CA GLU A 49 13.95 -1.12 20.55
C GLU A 49 13.88 0.39 20.31
N GLY A 50 13.18 1.10 21.17
CA GLY A 50 12.99 2.54 21.06
C GLY A 50 12.06 3.01 19.94
N SER A 51 11.37 2.11 19.24
CA SER A 51 10.40 2.51 18.20
C SER A 51 9.22 3.27 18.82
N SER A 52 8.87 4.42 18.21
CA SER A 52 7.68 5.20 18.61
C SER A 52 6.37 4.42 18.40
N SER A 53 6.37 3.36 17.60
CA SER A 53 5.21 2.52 17.37
C SER A 53 4.93 1.52 18.49
N ILE A 54 5.84 1.33 19.45
CA ILE A 54 5.65 0.41 20.58
C ILE A 54 4.43 0.83 21.42
N GLU A 55 4.38 2.10 21.83
CA GLU A 55 3.25 2.61 22.61
C GLU A 55 1.95 2.62 21.82
N LYS A 56 2.00 2.90 20.51
CA LYS A 56 0.82 2.81 19.62
C LYS A 56 0.24 1.40 19.59
N ALA A 57 1.08 0.39 19.43
CA ALA A 57 0.65 -1.02 19.41
C ALA A 57 0.09 -1.47 20.78
N LYS A 58 0.72 -1.07 21.88
CA LYS A 58 0.24 -1.36 23.23
C LYS A 58 -1.12 -0.70 23.53
N ASN A 59 -1.32 0.55 23.09
CA ASN A 59 -2.57 1.29 23.32
C ASN A 59 -3.78 0.62 22.64
N VAL A 60 -3.57 -0.17 21.58
CA VAL A 60 -4.63 -0.96 20.94
C VAL A 60 -4.66 -2.42 21.41
N GLY A 61 -3.94 -2.72 22.52
CA GLY A 61 -3.95 -4.02 23.19
C GLY A 61 -3.20 -5.11 22.44
N LEU A 62 -2.13 -4.76 21.70
CA LEU A 62 -1.23 -5.71 21.06
C LEU A 62 0.05 -5.89 21.87
N LYS A 63 0.58 -7.12 21.87
CA LYS A 63 1.89 -7.41 22.47
C LYS A 63 2.99 -6.96 21.50
N THR A 64 4.10 -6.45 22.06
CA THR A 64 5.27 -6.05 21.28
C THR A 64 6.51 -6.82 21.75
N GLN A 65 7.37 -7.19 20.84
CA GLN A 65 8.66 -7.83 21.07
C GLN A 65 9.69 -7.27 20.08
N THR A 66 10.99 -7.54 20.31
CA THR A 66 11.98 -7.31 19.23
C THR A 66 11.70 -8.28 18.07
N PRO A 67 12.06 -7.95 16.82
CA PRO A 67 11.85 -8.89 15.70
C PRO A 67 12.50 -10.24 15.96
N ALA A 68 13.75 -10.25 16.46
CA ALA A 68 14.49 -11.48 16.76
C ALA A 68 13.80 -12.38 17.80
N ASP A 69 13.19 -11.79 18.84
CA ASP A 69 12.47 -12.57 19.85
C ASP A 69 11.09 -13.00 19.39
N ALA A 70 10.40 -12.13 18.65
CA ALA A 70 9.06 -12.41 18.18
C ALA A 70 8.98 -13.64 17.27
N VAL A 71 10.01 -13.83 16.41
CA VAL A 71 9.98 -14.86 15.35
C VAL A 71 10.40 -16.26 15.82
N LYS A 72 11.00 -16.41 17.02
CA LYS A 72 11.54 -17.70 17.52
C LYS A 72 10.50 -18.82 17.56
N ASP A 73 9.28 -18.51 17.89
CA ASP A 73 8.15 -19.44 18.00
C ASP A 73 6.96 -19.06 17.11
N ALA A 74 7.18 -18.15 16.15
CA ALA A 74 6.16 -17.72 15.22
C ALA A 74 5.83 -18.81 14.20
N ASP A 75 4.56 -19.00 13.93
CA ASP A 75 4.06 -19.86 12.83
C ASP A 75 3.98 -19.07 11.52
N ILE A 76 3.64 -17.79 11.60
CA ILE A 76 3.52 -16.88 10.45
C ILE A 76 4.24 -15.58 10.80
N VAL A 77 5.11 -15.12 9.95
CA VAL A 77 5.80 -13.82 10.06
C VAL A 77 5.43 -12.97 8.85
N MET A 78 4.61 -11.96 9.04
CA MET A 78 4.22 -10.98 8.02
C MET A 78 5.14 -9.77 8.08
N PHE A 79 5.86 -9.51 6.99
CA PHE A 79 6.85 -8.45 6.91
C PHE A 79 6.21 -7.15 6.38
N LEU A 80 6.02 -6.16 7.27
CA LEU A 80 5.38 -4.87 6.98
C LEU A 80 6.23 -3.67 7.44
N ALA A 81 7.52 -3.89 7.69
CA ALA A 81 8.49 -2.81 7.77
C ALA A 81 8.69 -2.17 6.36
N PRO A 82 9.18 -0.93 6.25
CA PRO A 82 9.49 -0.33 4.95
C PRO A 82 10.42 -1.22 4.12
N ASP A 83 10.12 -1.34 2.82
CA ASP A 83 10.76 -2.32 1.92
C ASP A 83 12.27 -2.23 1.91
N GLU A 84 12.80 -1.01 1.93
CA GLU A 84 14.23 -0.73 1.94
C GLU A 84 14.97 -1.21 3.20
N ASN A 85 14.24 -1.46 4.29
CA ASN A 85 14.80 -1.97 5.55
C ASN A 85 14.64 -3.48 5.70
N GLN A 86 13.78 -4.12 4.90
CA GLN A 86 13.42 -5.53 5.10
C GLN A 86 14.61 -6.46 4.93
N GLN A 87 15.48 -6.21 3.95
CA GLN A 87 16.69 -7.02 3.73
C GLN A 87 17.59 -7.07 4.97
N GLU A 88 17.90 -5.91 5.55
CA GLU A 88 18.74 -5.83 6.74
C GLU A 88 18.07 -6.49 7.96
N ILE A 89 16.80 -6.21 8.18
CA ILE A 89 16.03 -6.83 9.28
C ILE A 89 15.98 -8.35 9.12
N TYR A 90 15.75 -8.85 7.91
CA TYR A 90 15.73 -10.28 7.64
C TYR A 90 17.08 -10.92 7.99
N GLN A 91 18.17 -10.38 7.47
CA GLN A 91 19.51 -10.93 7.64
C GLN A 91 19.99 -10.87 9.10
N THR A 92 19.69 -9.77 9.82
CA THR A 92 20.24 -9.55 11.16
C THR A 92 19.36 -10.06 12.30
N GLN A 93 18.05 -10.15 12.09
CA GLN A 93 17.12 -10.43 13.18
C GLN A 93 16.18 -11.60 12.93
N ILE A 94 15.90 -11.96 11.67
CA ILE A 94 14.90 -12.98 11.35
C ILE A 94 15.54 -14.29 10.90
N HIS A 95 16.46 -14.26 9.96
CA HIS A 95 17.01 -15.44 9.28
C HIS A 95 17.40 -16.57 10.24
N ASP A 96 18.21 -16.29 11.25
CA ASP A 96 18.71 -17.30 12.20
C ASP A 96 17.74 -17.59 13.36
N ASN A 97 16.76 -16.72 13.58
CA ASN A 97 15.83 -16.81 14.70
C ASN A 97 14.46 -17.40 14.34
N ILE A 98 14.05 -17.30 13.08
CA ILE A 98 12.72 -17.77 12.67
C ILE A 98 12.60 -19.28 12.80
N LYS A 99 11.49 -19.72 13.36
CA LYS A 99 11.16 -21.12 13.57
C LYS A 99 11.22 -21.91 12.26
N THR A 100 11.82 -23.09 12.28
CA THR A 100 11.78 -24.05 11.17
C THR A 100 10.35 -24.40 10.79
N GLY A 101 10.04 -24.40 9.50
CA GLY A 101 8.70 -24.68 8.97
C GLY A 101 7.69 -23.55 9.17
N ALA A 102 8.12 -22.36 9.60
CA ALA A 102 7.26 -21.18 9.64
C ALA A 102 6.96 -20.67 8.23
N ALA A 103 5.94 -19.84 8.13
CA ALA A 103 5.61 -19.10 6.90
C ALA A 103 6.13 -17.66 6.98
N LEU A 104 6.92 -17.25 6.01
CA LEU A 104 7.37 -15.88 5.82
C LEU A 104 6.47 -15.21 4.78
N ALA A 105 5.79 -14.16 5.17
CA ALA A 105 4.78 -13.49 4.36
C ALA A 105 5.12 -12.03 4.09
N PHE A 106 4.68 -11.52 2.95
CA PHE A 106 4.90 -10.15 2.49
C PHE A 106 3.57 -9.52 2.04
N ALA A 107 3.50 -8.19 2.01
CA ALA A 107 2.37 -7.47 1.43
C ALA A 107 2.72 -6.75 0.11
N HIS A 108 3.96 -6.85 -0.33
CA HIS A 108 4.47 -6.35 -1.61
C HIS A 108 5.60 -7.24 -2.11
N GLY A 109 5.70 -7.40 -3.43
CA GLY A 109 6.60 -8.38 -4.04
C GLY A 109 8.07 -7.98 -4.11
N LEU A 110 8.45 -6.72 -3.86
CA LEU A 110 9.75 -6.13 -4.17
C LEU A 110 10.95 -6.96 -3.67
N ASN A 111 10.98 -7.28 -2.39
CA ASN A 111 12.15 -7.94 -1.78
C ASN A 111 12.39 -9.37 -2.27
N ILE A 112 11.33 -10.09 -2.62
CA ILE A 112 11.41 -11.46 -3.16
C ILE A 112 11.65 -11.42 -4.67
N HIS A 113 10.88 -10.63 -5.41
CA HIS A 113 10.99 -10.55 -6.87
C HIS A 113 12.40 -10.11 -7.33
N PHE A 114 12.95 -9.08 -6.70
CA PHE A 114 14.32 -8.60 -7.01
C PHE A 114 15.43 -9.30 -6.20
N GLN A 115 15.12 -10.40 -5.51
CA GLN A 115 16.08 -11.22 -4.77
C GLN A 115 16.90 -10.44 -3.72
N LEU A 116 16.33 -9.39 -3.15
CA LEU A 116 16.93 -8.67 -2.03
C LEU A 116 16.89 -9.52 -0.76
N ILE A 117 15.86 -10.37 -0.63
CA ILE A 117 15.74 -11.40 0.40
C ILE A 117 15.70 -12.76 -0.27
N THR A 118 16.60 -13.65 0.11
CA THR A 118 16.55 -15.08 -0.17
C THR A 118 16.08 -15.78 1.09
N ALA A 119 14.83 -16.20 1.12
CA ALA A 119 14.25 -16.89 2.26
C ALA A 119 14.89 -18.29 2.42
N ARG A 120 15.07 -18.74 3.68
CA ARG A 120 15.54 -20.09 3.99
C ARG A 120 14.68 -21.15 3.29
N ASP A 121 15.29 -22.29 2.98
CA ASP A 121 14.63 -23.36 2.21
C ASP A 121 13.61 -24.18 3.01
N ASP A 122 13.60 -24.03 4.32
CA ASP A 122 12.66 -24.66 5.23
C ASP A 122 11.40 -23.82 5.54
N LEU A 123 11.23 -22.68 4.86
CA LEU A 123 10.12 -21.75 5.06
C LEU A 123 9.12 -21.80 3.90
N ASP A 124 7.84 -21.73 4.20
CA ASP A 124 6.86 -21.27 3.23
C ASP A 124 7.08 -19.78 2.93
N VAL A 125 6.89 -19.37 1.69
CA VAL A 125 6.95 -17.96 1.31
C VAL A 125 5.72 -17.60 0.49
N PHE A 126 4.93 -16.65 1.01
CA PHE A 126 3.75 -16.17 0.30
C PHE A 126 3.57 -14.66 0.45
N MET A 127 2.71 -14.10 -0.38
CA MET A 127 2.33 -12.69 -0.32
C MET A 127 0.81 -12.57 -0.19
N VAL A 128 0.36 -11.66 0.68
CA VAL A 128 -1.01 -11.15 0.72
C VAL A 128 -0.94 -9.65 0.63
N ALA A 129 -1.27 -9.11 -0.55
CA ALA A 129 -1.19 -7.69 -0.87
C ALA A 129 -2.60 -7.08 -0.99
N PRO A 130 -3.12 -6.41 0.07
CA PRO A 130 -4.36 -5.64 -0.06
C PRO A 130 -4.18 -4.49 -1.03
N LYS A 131 -5.09 -4.33 -2.01
CA LYS A 131 -5.01 -3.26 -3.00
C LYS A 131 -5.65 -1.97 -2.48
N GLY A 132 -4.95 -1.35 -1.53
CA GLY A 132 -5.30 -0.08 -0.93
C GLY A 132 -4.40 0.28 0.26
N PRO A 133 -4.31 1.57 0.62
CA PRO A 133 -3.57 2.02 1.80
C PRO A 133 -4.07 1.34 3.09
N GLY A 134 -3.19 1.09 4.05
CA GLY A 134 -3.54 0.33 5.26
C GLY A 134 -4.71 0.90 6.05
N HIS A 135 -4.84 2.24 6.16
CA HIS A 135 -5.99 2.84 6.82
C HIS A 135 -7.32 2.60 6.07
N THR A 136 -7.29 2.47 4.74
CA THR A 136 -8.46 2.06 3.94
C THR A 136 -8.77 0.58 4.20
N VAL A 137 -7.77 -0.29 4.23
CA VAL A 137 -7.93 -1.71 4.58
C VAL A 137 -8.62 -1.85 5.95
N ARG A 138 -8.18 -1.08 6.95
CA ARG A 138 -8.83 -1.07 8.27
C ARG A 138 -10.23 -0.48 8.23
N GLY A 139 -10.42 0.64 7.54
CA GLY A 139 -11.70 1.35 7.46
C GLY A 139 -12.79 0.53 6.79
N GLU A 140 -12.50 -0.13 5.68
CA GLU A 140 -13.48 -0.99 4.97
C GLU A 140 -13.81 -2.24 5.79
N TYR A 141 -12.82 -2.82 6.48
CA TYR A 141 -13.06 -3.93 7.40
C TYR A 141 -14.05 -3.56 8.51
N LEU A 142 -13.86 -2.39 9.15
CA LEU A 142 -14.76 -1.91 10.22
C LEU A 142 -16.19 -1.64 9.75
N LYS A 143 -16.38 -1.33 8.47
CA LYS A 143 -17.70 -1.18 7.85
C LYS A 143 -18.36 -2.54 7.52
N GLY A 144 -17.67 -3.65 7.77
CA GLY A 144 -18.14 -4.99 7.44
C GLY A 144 -17.83 -5.43 6.01
N GLY A 145 -17.09 -4.62 5.25
CA GLY A 145 -16.56 -4.93 3.91
C GLY A 145 -15.11 -5.39 3.95
N GLY A 146 -14.38 -5.13 2.89
CA GLY A 146 -12.95 -5.40 2.76
C GLY A 146 -12.38 -4.81 1.49
N VAL A 147 -11.06 -4.77 1.41
CA VAL A 147 -10.32 -4.39 0.22
C VAL A 147 -9.89 -5.66 -0.52
N PRO A 148 -10.00 -5.74 -1.85
CA PRO A 148 -9.48 -6.88 -2.61
C PRO A 148 -8.02 -7.15 -2.28
N CYS A 149 -7.65 -8.43 -2.17
CA CYS A 149 -6.28 -8.85 -1.88
C CYS A 149 -5.71 -9.65 -3.05
N LEU A 150 -4.42 -9.47 -3.33
CA LEU A 150 -3.67 -10.38 -4.19
C LEU A 150 -3.00 -11.44 -3.33
N LEU A 151 -2.99 -12.68 -3.81
CA LEU A 151 -2.31 -13.82 -3.17
C LEU A 151 -1.31 -14.42 -4.15
N ALA A 152 -0.07 -14.55 -3.72
CA ALA A 152 0.96 -15.27 -4.46
C ALA A 152 1.73 -16.22 -3.53
N VAL A 153 2.20 -17.33 -4.06
CA VAL A 153 3.06 -18.28 -3.36
C VAL A 153 4.38 -18.41 -4.13
N ASP A 154 5.50 -18.15 -3.44
CA ASP A 154 6.85 -18.34 -3.98
C ASP A 154 7.42 -19.72 -3.57
N LYS A 155 7.34 -20.07 -2.27
CA LYS A 155 7.74 -21.36 -1.74
C LYS A 155 6.60 -22.02 -0.97
N ASN A 156 6.36 -23.31 -1.23
CA ASN A 156 5.33 -24.12 -0.57
C ASN A 156 5.94 -25.38 -0.01
N VAL A 157 6.72 -25.24 1.05
CA VAL A 157 7.47 -26.35 1.68
C VAL A 157 6.54 -27.25 2.49
N SER A 158 5.61 -26.67 3.21
CA SER A 158 4.62 -27.39 4.02
C SER A 158 3.52 -28.06 3.17
N GLY A 159 3.34 -27.64 1.92
CA GLY A 159 2.20 -28.02 1.08
C GLY A 159 0.93 -27.19 1.34
N ASN A 160 0.93 -26.26 2.33
CA ASN A 160 -0.25 -25.51 2.76
C ASN A 160 -0.08 -23.97 2.67
N ALA A 161 0.99 -23.48 2.02
CA ALA A 161 1.26 -22.02 1.96
C ALA A 161 0.09 -21.23 1.37
N LYS A 162 -0.59 -21.78 0.38
CA LYS A 162 -1.74 -21.15 -0.26
C LYS A 162 -2.95 -21.08 0.67
N GLU A 163 -3.26 -22.16 1.36
CA GLU A 163 -4.38 -22.25 2.32
C GLU A 163 -4.14 -21.28 3.49
N ILE A 164 -2.91 -21.18 3.98
CA ILE A 164 -2.51 -20.20 5.00
C ILE A 164 -2.71 -18.77 4.47
N GLY A 165 -2.26 -18.51 3.25
CA GLY A 165 -2.42 -17.21 2.59
C GLY A 165 -3.89 -16.82 2.38
N LEU A 166 -4.73 -17.76 1.95
CA LEU A 166 -6.19 -17.55 1.81
C LEU A 166 -6.85 -17.23 3.15
N ALA A 167 -6.54 -18.01 4.21
CA ALA A 167 -7.05 -17.77 5.55
C ALA A 167 -6.62 -16.38 6.07
N TYR A 168 -5.35 -16.02 5.86
CA TYR A 168 -4.81 -14.72 6.24
C TYR A 168 -5.51 -13.57 5.49
N ALA A 169 -5.60 -13.65 4.16
CA ALA A 169 -6.24 -12.63 3.33
C ALA A 169 -7.74 -12.45 3.67
N SER A 170 -8.44 -13.55 3.92
CA SER A 170 -9.83 -13.53 4.35
C SER A 170 -10.00 -12.85 5.71
N ALA A 171 -9.09 -13.13 6.68
CA ALA A 171 -9.09 -12.49 7.99
C ALA A 171 -8.81 -10.97 7.93
N LEU A 172 -8.16 -10.48 6.87
CA LEU A 172 -8.02 -9.04 6.61
C LEU A 172 -9.30 -8.40 6.05
N GLY A 173 -10.29 -9.18 5.65
CA GLY A 173 -11.51 -8.75 4.97
C GLY A 173 -11.49 -8.98 3.45
N GLY A 174 -10.36 -9.43 2.88
CA GLY A 174 -10.22 -9.65 1.43
C GLY A 174 -11.21 -10.66 0.87
N GLY A 175 -11.61 -11.67 1.64
CA GLY A 175 -12.60 -12.66 1.24
C GLY A 175 -13.98 -12.07 0.89
N LYS A 176 -14.32 -10.89 1.41
CA LYS A 176 -15.59 -10.18 1.09
C LYS A 176 -15.56 -9.49 -0.26
N SER A 177 -14.39 -9.07 -0.70
CA SER A 177 -14.20 -8.31 -1.96
C SER A 177 -13.60 -9.16 -3.08
N GLY A 178 -12.91 -10.24 -2.72
CA GLY A 178 -12.22 -11.15 -3.62
C GLY A 178 -10.72 -11.21 -3.35
N ILE A 179 -10.18 -12.42 -3.33
CA ILE A 179 -8.75 -12.73 -3.24
C ILE A 179 -8.33 -13.26 -4.59
N ILE A 180 -7.45 -12.55 -5.28
CA ILE A 180 -7.02 -12.85 -6.64
C ILE A 180 -5.66 -13.53 -6.61
N GLU A 181 -5.56 -14.71 -7.23
CA GLU A 181 -4.29 -15.42 -7.36
C GLU A 181 -3.40 -14.76 -8.42
N THR A 182 -2.14 -14.50 -8.07
CA THR A 182 -1.13 -13.84 -8.91
C THR A 182 0.28 -14.41 -8.63
N THR A 183 1.32 -13.70 -9.06
CA THR A 183 2.72 -13.99 -8.75
C THR A 183 3.39 -12.80 -8.08
N PHE A 184 4.49 -13.02 -7.35
CA PHE A 184 5.31 -11.93 -6.81
C PHE A 184 5.78 -10.95 -7.88
N LYS A 185 6.14 -11.47 -9.06
CA LYS A 185 6.53 -10.66 -10.20
C LYS A 185 5.41 -9.75 -10.69
N GLU A 186 4.23 -10.34 -10.98
CA GLU A 186 3.10 -9.60 -11.53
C GLU A 186 2.61 -8.52 -10.57
N GLU A 187 2.47 -8.87 -9.28
CA GLU A 187 2.09 -7.90 -8.25
C GLU A 187 3.11 -6.76 -8.17
N CYS A 188 4.40 -7.08 -7.99
CA CYS A 188 5.45 -6.08 -7.82
C CYS A 188 5.56 -5.12 -9.01
N GLU A 189 5.62 -5.65 -10.23
CA GLU A 189 5.77 -4.83 -11.43
C GLU A 189 4.55 -3.95 -11.70
N THR A 190 3.34 -4.48 -11.50
CA THR A 190 2.10 -3.71 -11.75
C THR A 190 1.82 -2.70 -10.64
N ASP A 191 2.13 -3.00 -9.39
CA ASP A 191 1.98 -2.09 -8.26
C ASP A 191 2.92 -0.89 -8.39
N LEU A 192 4.23 -1.15 -8.57
CA LEU A 192 5.23 -0.10 -8.82
C LEU A 192 4.88 0.76 -10.04
N PHE A 193 4.44 0.14 -11.12
CA PHE A 193 4.01 0.88 -12.31
C PHE A 193 2.80 1.77 -12.00
N GLY A 194 1.77 1.22 -11.37
CA GLY A 194 0.54 1.94 -11.05
C GLY A 194 0.78 3.14 -10.16
N GLU A 195 1.57 2.99 -9.08
CA GLU A 195 1.87 4.09 -8.16
C GLU A 195 2.75 5.18 -8.78
N GLN A 196 3.74 4.80 -9.61
CA GLN A 196 4.66 5.76 -10.22
C GLN A 196 4.01 6.54 -11.36
N THR A 197 3.24 5.87 -12.22
CA THR A 197 2.75 6.50 -13.46
C THR A 197 1.34 7.05 -13.35
N VAL A 198 0.49 6.52 -12.49
CA VAL A 198 -0.94 6.90 -12.42
C VAL A 198 -1.35 7.38 -11.04
N LEU A 199 -1.31 6.48 -10.03
CA LEU A 199 -2.00 6.68 -8.75
C LEU A 199 -1.38 7.78 -7.88
N CYS A 200 -0.04 7.85 -7.85
CA CYS A 200 0.70 8.83 -7.06
C CYS A 200 1.47 9.79 -7.98
N GLY A 201 2.50 9.31 -8.69
CA GLY A 201 3.39 10.17 -9.47
C GLY A 201 2.69 10.97 -10.56
N GLY A 202 1.94 10.28 -11.43
CA GLY A 202 1.21 10.91 -12.54
C GLY A 202 0.13 11.89 -12.07
N LEU A 203 -0.74 11.44 -11.15
CA LEU A 203 -1.83 12.25 -10.62
C LEU A 203 -1.30 13.50 -9.89
N MET A 204 -0.29 13.35 -9.00
CA MET A 204 0.26 14.49 -8.28
C MET A 204 0.93 15.51 -9.20
N SER A 205 1.61 15.06 -10.25
CA SER A 205 2.20 15.96 -11.25
C SER A 205 1.14 16.71 -12.02
N LEU A 206 0.05 16.04 -12.44
CA LEU A 206 -1.07 16.68 -13.15
C LEU A 206 -1.75 17.74 -12.29
N VAL A 207 -2.07 17.42 -11.04
CA VAL A 207 -2.70 18.33 -10.08
C VAL A 207 -1.83 19.56 -9.84
N ARG A 208 -0.54 19.38 -9.60
CA ARG A 208 0.39 20.49 -9.36
C ARG A 208 0.49 21.40 -10.57
N ASN A 209 0.69 20.84 -11.77
CA ASN A 209 0.77 21.63 -13.00
C ASN A 209 -0.50 22.42 -13.26
N GLY A 210 -1.68 21.85 -13.00
CA GLY A 210 -2.95 22.57 -13.11
C GLY A 210 -3.05 23.73 -12.12
N PHE A 211 -2.72 23.49 -10.86
CA PHE A 211 -2.70 24.54 -9.82
C PHE A 211 -1.76 25.68 -10.18
N GLU A 212 -0.50 25.37 -10.52
CA GLU A 212 0.52 26.36 -10.89
C GLU A 212 0.06 27.18 -12.10
N THR A 213 -0.48 26.53 -13.14
CA THR A 213 -0.97 27.21 -14.36
C THR A 213 -2.04 28.24 -14.05
N LEU A 214 -3.00 27.94 -13.17
CA LEU A 214 -4.06 28.88 -12.79
C LEU A 214 -3.51 30.04 -11.96
N VAL A 215 -2.62 29.76 -11.00
CA VAL A 215 -2.00 30.80 -10.16
C VAL A 215 -1.14 31.73 -10.99
N GLU A 216 -0.32 31.21 -11.90
CA GLU A 216 0.51 32.02 -12.82
C GLU A 216 -0.33 32.87 -13.76
N ALA A 217 -1.53 32.42 -14.12
CA ALA A 217 -2.49 33.21 -14.90
C ALA A 217 -3.22 34.29 -14.07
N GLY A 218 -2.92 34.39 -12.75
CA GLY A 218 -3.50 35.42 -11.87
C GLY A 218 -4.79 35.03 -11.16
N TYR A 219 -5.20 33.78 -11.23
CA TYR A 219 -6.36 33.31 -10.44
C TYR A 219 -5.98 33.10 -8.97
N ALA A 220 -6.98 33.28 -8.09
CA ALA A 220 -6.78 33.07 -6.66
C ALA A 220 -6.33 31.62 -6.37
N PRO A 221 -5.29 31.41 -5.55
CA PRO A 221 -4.81 30.07 -5.22
C PRO A 221 -5.87 29.17 -4.59
N GLU A 222 -6.80 29.74 -3.85
CA GLU A 222 -7.94 29.02 -3.27
C GLU A 222 -8.84 28.41 -4.36
N MET A 223 -9.10 29.15 -5.44
CA MET A 223 -9.88 28.63 -6.58
C MET A 223 -9.11 27.53 -7.31
N ALA A 224 -7.80 27.76 -7.58
CA ALA A 224 -6.94 26.75 -8.19
C ALA A 224 -6.89 25.45 -7.37
N TYR A 225 -6.90 25.55 -6.04
CA TYR A 225 -6.91 24.39 -5.14
C TYR A 225 -8.22 23.60 -5.25
N PHE A 226 -9.38 24.28 -5.24
CA PHE A 226 -10.67 23.59 -5.36
C PHE A 226 -10.79 22.86 -6.70
N GLU A 227 -10.47 23.53 -7.81
CA GLU A 227 -10.61 23.01 -9.16
C GLU A 227 -9.60 21.88 -9.47
N CYS A 228 -8.35 21.99 -8.99
CA CYS A 228 -7.28 21.08 -9.40
C CYS A 228 -6.98 19.96 -8.37
N LEU A 229 -7.40 20.10 -7.10
CA LEU A 229 -7.12 19.10 -6.09
C LEU A 229 -8.37 18.64 -5.34
N HIS A 230 -9.14 19.55 -4.75
CA HIS A 230 -10.25 19.16 -3.88
C HIS A 230 -11.30 18.33 -4.63
N GLU A 231 -11.68 18.78 -5.82
CA GLU A 231 -12.72 18.13 -6.62
C GLU A 231 -12.29 16.80 -7.25
N VAL A 232 -10.98 16.56 -7.38
CA VAL A 232 -10.47 15.30 -7.92
C VAL A 232 -11.06 14.08 -7.20
N LYS A 233 -11.21 14.17 -5.87
CA LYS A 233 -11.82 13.07 -5.10
C LYS A 233 -13.23 12.74 -5.59
N LEU A 234 -14.05 13.75 -5.84
CA LEU A 234 -15.44 13.57 -6.24
C LEU A 234 -15.54 12.93 -7.64
N ILE A 235 -14.65 13.32 -8.54
CA ILE A 235 -14.55 12.72 -9.89
C ILE A 235 -14.05 11.28 -9.80
N VAL A 236 -13.05 11.02 -8.94
CA VAL A 236 -12.52 9.66 -8.71
C VAL A 236 -13.57 8.75 -8.08
N ASP A 237 -14.39 9.26 -7.16
CA ASP A 237 -15.50 8.49 -6.58
C ASP A 237 -16.48 8.02 -7.67
N LEU A 238 -16.87 8.90 -8.62
CA LEU A 238 -17.73 8.52 -9.75
C LEU A 238 -17.11 7.45 -10.65
N MET A 239 -15.79 7.55 -10.91
CA MET A 239 -15.06 6.52 -11.67
C MET A 239 -14.99 5.19 -10.90
N TYR A 240 -14.79 5.25 -9.59
CA TYR A 240 -14.73 4.08 -8.73
C TYR A 240 -16.08 3.35 -8.68
N GLU A 241 -17.18 4.09 -8.57
CA GLU A 241 -18.52 3.52 -8.46
C GLU A 241 -19.03 2.90 -9.77
N GLY A 242 -18.77 3.55 -10.90
CA GLY A 242 -19.41 3.17 -12.16
C GLY A 242 -18.52 3.18 -13.41
N GLY A 243 -17.21 3.37 -13.26
CA GLY A 243 -16.27 3.45 -14.36
C GLY A 243 -16.26 4.81 -15.06
N MET A 244 -15.33 4.99 -16.01
CA MET A 244 -15.13 6.27 -16.72
C MET A 244 -16.36 6.74 -17.51
N ALA A 245 -17.12 5.81 -18.09
CA ALA A 245 -18.35 6.16 -18.82
C ALA A 245 -19.43 6.73 -17.91
N ASN A 246 -19.61 6.15 -16.72
CA ASN A 246 -20.55 6.64 -15.71
C ASN A 246 -20.13 8.00 -15.15
N MET A 247 -18.85 8.20 -14.90
CA MET A 247 -18.33 9.51 -14.50
C MET A 247 -18.68 10.58 -15.53
N ARG A 248 -18.43 10.33 -16.83
CA ARG A 248 -18.76 11.26 -17.93
C ARG A 248 -20.25 11.53 -18.01
N TYR A 249 -21.08 10.52 -17.90
CA TYR A 249 -22.55 10.67 -17.85
C TYR A 249 -23.02 11.56 -16.69
N SER A 250 -22.28 11.57 -15.59
CA SER A 250 -22.63 12.28 -14.35
C SER A 250 -22.18 13.75 -14.32
N ILE A 251 -21.37 14.18 -15.28
CA ILE A 251 -20.90 15.58 -15.41
C ILE A 251 -21.65 16.33 -16.50
N SER A 252 -21.43 17.65 -16.63
CA SER A 252 -22.07 18.45 -17.66
C SER A 252 -21.52 18.11 -19.05
N ASN A 253 -22.36 18.29 -20.09
CA ASN A 253 -21.93 18.14 -21.48
C ASN A 253 -20.74 19.05 -21.83
N THR A 254 -20.64 20.22 -21.20
CA THR A 254 -19.48 21.12 -21.36
C THR A 254 -18.21 20.53 -20.83
N ALA A 255 -18.25 19.91 -19.64
CA ALA A 255 -17.10 19.23 -19.04
C ALA A 255 -16.71 17.97 -19.85
N GLU A 256 -17.70 17.17 -20.23
CA GLU A 256 -17.47 15.97 -21.06
C GLU A 256 -16.86 16.32 -22.42
N TYR A 257 -17.35 17.35 -23.08
CA TYR A 257 -16.77 17.83 -24.35
C TYR A 257 -15.32 18.31 -24.15
N GLY A 258 -15.06 19.01 -23.04
CA GLY A 258 -13.70 19.44 -22.64
C GLY A 258 -12.76 18.24 -22.41
N ASP A 259 -13.23 17.22 -21.70
CA ASP A 259 -12.50 15.97 -21.46
C ASP A 259 -12.05 15.33 -22.79
N TYR A 260 -12.99 15.06 -23.71
CA TYR A 260 -12.65 14.43 -24.99
C TYR A 260 -11.74 15.27 -25.88
N THR A 261 -11.84 16.59 -25.83
CA THR A 261 -11.15 17.49 -26.79
C THR A 261 -9.86 18.11 -26.23
N ARG A 262 -9.71 18.26 -24.92
CA ARG A 262 -8.56 18.90 -24.26
C ARG A 262 -7.71 17.88 -23.47
N GLY A 263 -8.32 16.87 -22.88
CA GLY A 263 -7.61 15.81 -22.17
C GLY A 263 -6.47 15.22 -22.99
N PRO A 264 -6.67 14.78 -24.24
CA PRO A 264 -5.60 14.24 -25.09
C PRO A 264 -4.50 15.23 -25.47
N ARG A 265 -4.71 16.53 -25.28
CA ARG A 265 -3.66 17.56 -25.48
C ARG A 265 -2.81 17.77 -24.24
N VAL A 266 -3.43 17.65 -23.05
CA VAL A 266 -2.72 17.76 -21.76
C VAL A 266 -1.92 16.51 -21.48
N VAL A 267 -2.50 15.33 -21.76
CA VAL A 267 -1.83 14.02 -21.64
C VAL A 267 -1.82 13.36 -23.04
N PRO A 268 -0.85 13.70 -23.88
CA PRO A 268 -0.77 13.17 -25.25
C PRO A 268 -0.55 11.65 -25.24
N ASN A 269 -1.46 10.93 -25.90
CA ASN A 269 -1.50 9.47 -25.82
C ASN A 269 -0.17 8.79 -26.19
N GLU A 270 0.42 9.14 -27.34
CA GLU A 270 1.64 8.49 -27.82
C GLU A 270 2.87 8.81 -26.96
N ALA A 271 3.07 10.10 -26.63
CA ALA A 271 4.20 10.53 -25.79
C ALA A 271 4.09 9.97 -24.37
N THR A 272 2.91 10.02 -23.78
CA THR A 272 2.65 9.50 -22.43
C THR A 272 2.85 8.00 -22.36
N LYS A 273 2.32 7.25 -23.32
CA LYS A 273 2.53 5.78 -23.38
C LYS A 273 4.00 5.41 -23.63
N ALA A 274 4.73 6.19 -24.44
CA ALA A 274 6.14 5.97 -24.66
C ALA A 274 6.94 6.11 -23.38
N GLU A 275 6.64 7.13 -22.57
CA GLU A 275 7.30 7.32 -21.28
C GLU A 275 6.90 6.26 -20.24
N MET A 276 5.61 5.93 -20.16
CA MET A 276 5.12 4.84 -19.32
C MET A 276 5.79 3.49 -19.64
N LYS A 277 6.06 3.21 -20.93
CA LYS A 277 6.80 1.99 -21.32
C LYS A 277 8.25 2.00 -20.85
N LYS A 278 8.91 3.16 -20.81
CA LYS A 278 10.27 3.27 -20.24
C LYS A 278 10.25 3.02 -18.74
N VAL A 279 9.35 3.68 -18.02
CA VAL A 279 9.19 3.46 -16.57
C VAL A 279 8.92 1.98 -16.28
N LEU A 280 8.03 1.35 -17.05
CA LEU A 280 7.78 -0.09 -16.91
C LEU A 280 9.04 -0.94 -17.16
N SER A 281 9.82 -0.60 -18.19
CA SER A 281 11.09 -1.30 -18.48
C SER A 281 12.10 -1.14 -17.33
N GLU A 282 12.23 0.06 -16.75
CA GLU A 282 13.12 0.35 -15.61
C GLU A 282 12.68 -0.39 -14.32
N ILE A 283 11.37 -0.63 -14.16
CA ILE A 283 10.84 -1.49 -13.12
C ILE A 283 11.24 -2.94 -13.39
N GLN A 284 10.94 -3.46 -14.59
CA GLN A 284 11.13 -4.86 -14.96
C GLN A 284 12.60 -5.31 -14.93
N ASP A 285 13.51 -4.45 -15.32
CA ASP A 285 14.96 -4.75 -15.30
C ASP A 285 15.63 -4.47 -13.93
N GLY A 286 14.86 -3.96 -12.97
CA GLY A 286 15.31 -3.65 -11.62
C GLY A 286 16.12 -2.34 -11.49
N THR A 287 16.15 -1.50 -12.51
CA THR A 287 16.81 -0.19 -12.46
C THR A 287 16.23 0.67 -11.35
N PHE A 288 14.90 0.82 -11.27
CA PHE A 288 14.26 1.57 -10.19
C PHE A 288 14.60 1.02 -8.80
N THR A 289 14.55 -0.29 -8.62
CA THR A 289 14.87 -0.92 -7.33
C THR A 289 16.31 -0.68 -6.91
N LYS A 290 17.27 -0.75 -7.86
CA LYS A 290 18.68 -0.44 -7.59
C LYS A 290 18.88 1.03 -7.20
N GLU A 291 18.20 1.95 -7.88
CA GLU A 291 18.24 3.38 -7.56
C GLU A 291 17.69 3.66 -6.17
N TRP A 292 16.52 3.08 -5.83
CA TRP A 292 15.91 3.24 -4.52
C TRP A 292 16.80 2.69 -3.39
N MET A 293 17.35 1.50 -3.57
CA MET A 293 18.26 0.90 -2.58
C MET A 293 19.58 1.67 -2.44
N ALA A 294 20.09 2.27 -3.52
CA ALA A 294 21.26 3.16 -3.46
C ALA A 294 20.93 4.47 -2.72
N GLU A 295 19.78 5.06 -2.98
CA GLU A 295 19.31 6.26 -2.28
C GLU A 295 19.12 5.97 -0.78
N HIS A 296 18.54 4.81 -0.43
CA HIS A 296 18.44 4.38 0.96
C HIS A 296 19.81 4.27 1.63
N LYS A 297 20.77 3.59 1.01
CA LYS A 297 22.14 3.44 1.53
C LYS A 297 22.88 4.77 1.68
N SER A 298 22.56 5.78 0.87
CA SER A 298 23.11 7.14 0.98
C SER A 298 22.52 7.95 2.14
N GLY A 299 21.55 7.41 2.87
CA GLY A 299 20.81 8.10 3.95
C GLY A 299 19.57 8.85 3.48
N GLN A 300 19.06 8.53 2.29
CA GLN A 300 17.84 9.12 1.71
C GLN A 300 17.93 10.64 1.52
N ILE A 301 19.07 11.14 1.07
CA ILE A 301 19.37 12.58 0.99
C ILE A 301 18.44 13.26 -0.01
N LYS A 302 18.39 12.76 -1.25
CA LYS A 302 17.52 13.31 -2.30
C LYS A 302 16.04 13.14 -1.96
N PHE A 303 15.67 11.98 -1.47
CA PHE A 303 14.29 11.70 -1.07
C PHE A 303 13.79 12.66 0.00
N LYS A 304 14.60 12.93 1.04
CA LYS A 304 14.27 13.90 2.09
C LYS A 304 14.16 15.33 1.55
N GLN A 305 15.04 15.71 0.62
CA GLN A 305 14.97 17.02 -0.05
C GLN A 305 13.67 17.17 -0.86
N MET A 306 13.32 16.18 -1.68
CA MET A 306 12.07 16.18 -2.46
C MET A 306 10.84 16.24 -1.55
N ARG A 307 10.84 15.50 -0.44
CA ARG A 307 9.77 15.55 0.56
C ARG A 307 9.63 16.94 1.18
N ASP A 308 10.74 17.58 1.57
CA ASP A 308 10.75 18.92 2.13
C ASP A 308 10.26 19.98 1.13
N GLN A 309 10.70 19.88 -0.13
CA GLN A 309 10.22 20.75 -1.21
C GLN A 309 8.71 20.59 -1.46
N GLY A 310 8.23 19.35 -1.53
CA GLY A 310 6.81 19.08 -1.69
C GLY A 310 5.95 19.64 -0.55
N ALA A 311 6.40 19.47 0.70
CA ALA A 311 5.71 19.98 1.88
C ALA A 311 5.64 21.51 1.95
N LYS A 312 6.57 22.21 1.32
CA LYS A 312 6.63 23.69 1.25
C LYS A 312 5.93 24.29 0.03
N HIS A 313 5.36 23.45 -0.83
CA HIS A 313 4.66 23.94 -2.01
C HIS A 313 3.41 24.75 -1.62
N GLN A 314 3.13 25.84 -2.35
CA GLN A 314 1.98 26.74 -2.07
C GLN A 314 0.66 25.99 -1.96
N ILE A 315 0.44 24.95 -2.75
CA ILE A 315 -0.78 24.13 -2.73
C ILE A 315 -1.02 23.51 -1.34
N GLU A 316 0.03 23.17 -0.59
CA GLU A 316 -0.10 22.61 0.76
C GLU A 316 -0.54 23.64 1.78
N GLU A 317 0.03 24.85 1.71
CA GLU A 317 -0.37 25.97 2.58
C GLU A 317 -1.82 26.35 2.35
N VAL A 318 -2.20 26.59 1.09
CA VAL A 318 -3.57 26.89 0.69
C VAL A 318 -4.52 25.76 1.09
N GLY A 319 -4.12 24.52 0.82
CA GLY A 319 -4.88 23.33 1.16
C GLY A 319 -5.12 23.17 2.66
N ALA A 320 -4.10 23.43 3.49
CA ALA A 320 -4.25 23.38 4.95
C ALA A 320 -5.31 24.38 5.45
N LYS A 321 -5.26 25.62 4.96
CA LYS A 321 -6.25 26.66 5.27
C LYS A 321 -7.65 26.24 4.87
N LEU A 322 -7.84 25.75 3.64
CA LEU A 322 -9.16 25.36 3.13
C LEU A 322 -9.72 24.12 3.80
N ARG A 323 -8.88 23.10 4.07
CA ARG A 323 -9.29 21.91 4.83
C ARG A 323 -9.74 22.26 6.25
N SER A 324 -9.17 23.29 6.88
CA SER A 324 -9.60 23.75 8.21
C SER A 324 -11.01 24.34 8.21
N MET A 325 -11.50 24.83 7.07
CA MET A 325 -12.87 25.34 6.90
C MET A 325 -13.91 24.21 6.77
N MET A 326 -13.48 22.96 6.62
CA MET A 326 -14.32 21.78 6.42
C MET A 326 -14.16 20.79 7.58
N PRO A 327 -14.84 20.99 8.72
CA PRO A 327 -14.64 20.20 9.94
C PRO A 327 -14.84 18.69 9.74
N TRP A 328 -15.72 18.31 8.82
CA TRP A 328 -15.95 16.88 8.49
C TRP A 328 -14.73 16.20 7.87
N ILE A 329 -13.84 16.93 7.17
CA ILE A 329 -12.59 16.38 6.67
C ILE A 329 -11.68 16.05 7.84
N ALA A 330 -11.59 16.92 8.84
CA ALA A 330 -10.78 16.71 10.02
C ALA A 330 -11.32 15.55 10.90
N SER A 331 -12.66 15.45 11.04
CA SER A 331 -13.30 14.36 11.82
C SER A 331 -13.21 13.00 11.12
N ASN A 332 -13.19 12.99 9.80
CA ASN A 332 -13.14 11.79 8.96
C ASN A 332 -11.73 11.49 8.41
N LYS A 333 -10.68 12.03 9.03
CA LYS A 333 -9.31 11.71 8.62
C LYS A 333 -9.11 10.20 8.59
N LEU A 334 -8.73 9.70 7.42
CA LEU A 334 -8.34 8.30 7.23
C LEU A 334 -7.05 8.00 8.01
N VAL A 335 -6.15 8.97 8.07
CA VAL A 335 -4.91 8.91 8.84
C VAL A 335 -5.12 9.74 10.11
N LYS A 336 -5.42 9.06 11.21
CA LYS A 336 -5.45 9.67 12.54
C LYS A 336 -4.07 9.45 13.16
N ASP A 337 -3.25 10.52 13.13
CA ASP A 337 -1.93 10.64 13.78
C ASP A 337 -1.18 9.29 13.97
N ILE A 338 -0.56 8.83 12.90
CA ILE A 338 0.34 7.67 12.96
C ILE A 338 1.69 8.09 13.54
#